data_132356c5bb95fa9e1cef3c1c940abf07
#
_entry.id   132356c5bb95fa9e1cef3c1c940abf07
#
_cell.length_a   1.000
_cell.length_b   1.000
_cell.length_c   1.000
_cell.angle_alpha   90.00
_cell.angle_beta   90.00
_cell.angle_gamma   90.00
#
_symmetry.space_group_name_H-M   'P 1'
#
loop_
_entity.id
_entity.type
_entity.pdbx_description
1 polymer ?
#
loop_
_entity_poly.entity_id
_entity_poly.type
_entity_poly.pdbx_seq_one_letter_code
_entity_poly.pdbx_strand_id
1 'polypeptide(L)'
;MGFWELVVLAVGLSMDAFAVSICKGLALQRVSWKECCIAGAWFGGFQALMPLLGYLLGTQFEQFVTSVDHWIAFVLMGIIGGNMIREALSKDEDKLDGSLAFKTMLLLAIATSIDALAVGITFAFLPGTRIVPAVALIGSITFVFSAAGIRLGNMFGLRYKSKAEFAGGVILILLGTKILLEPLGVL
;
A
#
# COMPACT_ATOMS: atom_id res chain seq x y z
N MET A 1 18.20 -3.24 -16.10
CA MET A 1 17.30 -4.17 -15.37
C MET A 1 16.64 -5.14 -16.33
N GLY A 2 16.72 -6.44 -16.04
CA GLY A 2 16.03 -7.48 -16.80
C GLY A 2 14.52 -7.48 -16.53
N PHE A 3 13.73 -8.02 -17.45
CA PHE A 3 12.26 -8.10 -17.29
C PHE A 3 11.86 -8.85 -16.01
N TRP A 4 12.51 -9.96 -15.70
CA TRP A 4 12.21 -10.76 -14.51
C TRP A 4 12.56 -10.06 -13.21
N GLU A 5 13.66 -9.30 -13.17
CA GLU A 5 14.01 -8.46 -12.01
C GLU A 5 12.93 -7.41 -11.74
N LEU A 6 12.41 -6.80 -12.81
CA LEU A 6 11.32 -5.83 -12.70
C LEU A 6 10.01 -6.47 -12.22
N VAL A 7 9.68 -7.68 -12.69
CA VAL A 7 8.50 -8.43 -12.22
C VAL A 7 8.62 -8.75 -10.73
N VAL A 8 9.77 -9.26 -10.28
CA VAL A 8 10.00 -9.58 -8.86
C VAL A 8 9.91 -8.33 -8.00
N LEU A 9 10.51 -7.23 -8.45
CA LEU A 9 10.41 -5.94 -7.77
C LEU A 9 8.95 -5.45 -7.69
N ALA A 10 8.21 -5.52 -8.80
CA ALA A 10 6.81 -5.10 -8.85
C ALA A 10 5.92 -5.95 -7.93
N VAL A 11 6.17 -7.26 -7.84
CA VAL A 11 5.48 -8.14 -6.89
C VAL A 11 5.81 -7.73 -5.45
N GLY A 12 7.10 -7.50 -5.14
CA GLY A 12 7.53 -7.04 -3.81
C GLY A 12 6.84 -5.75 -3.39
N LEU A 13 6.90 -4.72 -4.25
CA LEU A 13 6.25 -3.43 -4.03
C LEU A 13 4.71 -3.52 -3.90
N SER A 14 4.09 -4.55 -4.47
CA SER A 14 2.65 -4.74 -4.40
C SER A 14 2.18 -5.36 -3.08
N MET A 15 3.09 -5.89 -2.27
CA MET A 15 2.71 -6.64 -1.07
C MET A 15 2.06 -5.76 0.00
N ASP A 16 2.50 -4.52 0.16
CA ASP A 16 1.93 -3.58 1.13
C ASP A 16 0.49 -3.21 0.74
N ALA A 17 0.28 -2.88 -0.52
CA ALA A 17 -1.05 -2.60 -1.06
C ALA A 17 -1.97 -3.83 -0.98
N PHE A 18 -1.43 -5.04 -1.20
CA PHE A 18 -2.16 -6.29 -1.06
C PHE A 18 -2.59 -6.53 0.39
N ALA A 19 -1.68 -6.37 1.37
CA ALA A 19 -1.97 -6.53 2.79
C ALA A 19 -3.05 -5.55 3.26
N VAL A 20 -2.92 -4.26 2.89
CA VAL A 20 -3.92 -3.23 3.19
C VAL A 20 -5.26 -3.53 2.52
N SER A 21 -5.25 -4.02 1.29
CA SER A 21 -6.47 -4.42 0.57
C SER A 21 -7.18 -5.58 1.25
N ILE A 22 -6.44 -6.58 1.77
CA ILE A 22 -7.04 -7.64 2.59
C ILE A 22 -7.72 -7.04 3.82
N CYS A 23 -7.03 -6.16 4.55
CA CYS A 23 -7.59 -5.51 5.74
C CYS A 23 -8.88 -4.73 5.42
N LYS A 24 -8.89 -3.97 4.31
CA LYS A 24 -10.10 -3.28 3.85
C LYS A 24 -11.21 -4.26 3.44
N GLY A 25 -10.86 -5.35 2.76
CA GLY A 25 -11.81 -6.39 2.38
C GLY A 25 -12.47 -7.07 3.58
N LEU A 26 -11.73 -7.24 4.69
CA LEU A 26 -12.23 -7.77 5.97
C LEU A 26 -13.31 -6.85 6.59
N ALA A 27 -13.13 -5.54 6.48
CA ALA A 27 -14.03 -4.52 7.02
C ALA A 27 -15.32 -4.34 6.17
N LEU A 28 -15.28 -4.66 4.88
CA LEU A 28 -16.41 -4.52 3.98
C LEU A 28 -17.47 -5.62 4.20
N GLN A 29 -18.74 -5.23 4.39
CA GLN A 29 -19.83 -6.17 4.56
C GLN A 29 -20.14 -6.96 3.29
N ARG A 30 -20.06 -6.32 2.14
CA ARG A 30 -20.27 -6.92 0.81
C ARG A 30 -19.25 -6.35 -0.15
N VAL A 31 -18.66 -7.23 -0.95
CA VAL A 31 -17.70 -6.85 -1.99
C VAL A 31 -18.25 -7.28 -3.34
N SER A 32 -18.37 -6.33 -4.25
CA SER A 32 -18.62 -6.54 -5.66
C SER A 32 -17.36 -6.27 -6.47
N TRP A 33 -17.42 -6.51 -7.77
CA TRP A 33 -16.34 -6.15 -8.68
C TRP A 33 -15.99 -4.65 -8.66
N LYS A 34 -16.97 -3.79 -8.31
CA LYS A 34 -16.78 -2.34 -8.22
C LYS A 34 -15.78 -1.97 -7.12
N GLU A 35 -15.94 -2.53 -5.92
CA GLU A 35 -15.03 -2.28 -4.80
C GLU A 35 -13.62 -2.80 -5.10
N CYS A 36 -13.51 -3.98 -5.73
CA CYS A 36 -12.23 -4.51 -6.18
C CYS A 36 -11.53 -3.59 -7.19
N CYS A 37 -12.28 -3.09 -8.19
CA CYS A 37 -11.73 -2.16 -9.19
C CYS A 37 -11.36 -0.81 -8.59
N ILE A 38 -12.15 -0.29 -7.65
CA ILE A 38 -11.85 0.98 -6.95
C ILE A 38 -10.54 0.84 -6.18
N ALA A 39 -10.39 -0.20 -5.37
CA ALA A 39 -9.15 -0.42 -4.61
C ALA A 39 -7.95 -0.64 -5.55
N GLY A 40 -8.12 -1.47 -6.58
CA GLY A 40 -7.09 -1.68 -7.59
C GLY A 40 -6.67 -0.38 -8.29
N ALA A 41 -7.63 0.47 -8.66
CA ALA A 41 -7.34 1.76 -9.31
C ALA A 41 -6.61 2.74 -8.37
N TRP A 42 -6.99 2.80 -7.09
CA TRP A 42 -6.30 3.62 -6.10
C TRP A 42 -4.87 3.13 -5.88
N PHE A 43 -4.70 1.90 -5.44
CA PHE A 43 -3.37 1.37 -5.11
C PHE A 43 -2.49 1.22 -6.35
N GLY A 44 -3.01 0.66 -7.44
CA GLY A 44 -2.25 0.50 -8.69
C GLY A 44 -1.92 1.84 -9.34
N GLY A 45 -2.83 2.82 -9.28
CA GLY A 45 -2.60 4.17 -9.78
C GLY A 45 -1.50 4.90 -9.03
N PHE A 46 -1.53 4.87 -7.69
CA PHE A 46 -0.49 5.49 -6.87
C PHE A 46 0.83 4.74 -6.97
N GLN A 47 0.80 3.41 -7.06
CA GLN A 47 1.99 2.59 -7.23
C GLN A 47 2.66 2.77 -8.60
N ALA A 48 1.95 3.27 -9.61
CA ALA A 48 2.53 3.70 -10.88
C ALA A 48 2.99 5.17 -10.83
N LEU A 49 2.21 6.05 -10.18
CA LEU A 49 2.47 7.48 -10.09
C LEU A 49 3.72 7.78 -9.26
N MET A 50 3.87 7.13 -8.10
CA MET A 50 4.96 7.42 -7.17
C MET A 50 6.35 7.12 -7.75
N PRO A 51 6.64 5.98 -8.41
CA PRO A 51 7.94 5.80 -9.01
C PRO A 51 8.17 6.73 -10.22
N LEU A 52 7.12 7.17 -10.89
CA LEU A 52 7.26 8.22 -11.92
C LEU A 52 7.69 9.54 -11.30
N LEU A 53 7.05 9.96 -10.20
CA LEU A 53 7.43 11.16 -9.46
C LEU A 53 8.85 11.02 -8.89
N GLY A 54 9.18 9.86 -8.30
CA GLY A 54 10.51 9.55 -7.79
C GLY A 54 11.58 9.66 -8.88
N TYR A 55 11.30 9.16 -10.07
CA TYR A 55 12.20 9.27 -11.22
C TYR A 55 12.42 10.74 -11.63
N LEU A 56 11.35 11.54 -11.70
CA LEU A 56 11.45 12.97 -12.02
C LEU A 56 12.22 13.74 -10.93
N LEU A 57 11.98 13.42 -9.65
CA LEU A 57 12.71 14.02 -8.52
C LEU A 57 14.18 13.59 -8.52
N GLY A 58 14.46 12.31 -8.75
CA GLY A 58 15.82 11.77 -8.81
C GLY A 58 16.67 12.41 -9.90
N THR A 59 16.06 12.81 -11.02
CA THR A 59 16.77 13.56 -12.09
C THR A 59 17.08 15.01 -11.71
N GLN A 60 16.43 15.57 -10.70
CA GLN A 60 16.57 16.97 -10.29
C GLN A 60 17.25 17.18 -8.94
N PHE A 61 17.09 16.23 -7.99
CA PHE A 61 17.52 16.42 -6.59
C PHE A 61 18.18 15.15 -6.01
N GLU A 62 19.47 15.02 -6.21
CA GLU A 62 20.26 13.84 -5.81
C GLU A 62 20.35 13.60 -4.29
N GLN A 63 20.10 14.58 -3.43
CA GLN A 63 20.48 14.53 -2.01
C GLN A 63 19.35 14.69 -0.99
N PHE A 64 18.10 14.99 -1.37
CA PHE A 64 17.08 15.45 -0.39
C PHE A 64 16.02 14.44 0.02
N VAL A 65 15.85 13.31 -0.67
CA VAL A 65 14.61 12.52 -0.59
C VAL A 65 14.65 11.37 0.43
N THR A 66 15.79 10.90 0.87
CA THR A 66 15.91 9.62 1.59
C THR A 66 15.65 9.65 3.11
N SER A 67 15.52 10.82 3.74
CA SER A 67 15.49 10.88 5.21
C SER A 67 14.09 10.96 5.84
N VAL A 68 13.06 11.30 5.09
CA VAL A 68 11.73 11.64 5.65
C VAL A 68 10.67 10.57 5.35
N ASP A 69 10.84 9.78 4.30
CA ASP A 69 9.84 8.88 3.74
C ASP A 69 9.36 7.80 4.73
N HIS A 70 10.30 7.21 5.47
CA HIS A 70 10.03 6.13 6.42
C HIS A 70 9.22 6.60 7.64
N TRP A 71 9.45 7.85 8.11
CA TRP A 71 8.68 8.43 9.21
C TRP A 71 7.24 8.71 8.80
N ILE A 72 7.02 9.21 7.58
CA ILE A 72 5.66 9.46 7.05
C ILE A 72 4.90 8.14 6.92
N ALA A 73 5.52 7.10 6.34
CA ALA A 73 4.91 5.77 6.22
C ALA A 73 4.54 5.19 7.58
N PHE A 74 5.46 5.24 8.56
CA PHE A 74 5.22 4.76 9.92
C PHE A 74 4.04 5.47 10.59
N VAL A 75 4.02 6.81 10.57
CA VAL A 75 2.96 7.60 11.19
C VAL A 75 1.60 7.30 10.53
N LEU A 76 1.55 7.26 9.20
CA LEU A 76 0.30 6.97 8.47
C LEU A 76 -0.21 5.55 8.76
N MET A 77 0.66 4.54 8.68
CA MET A 77 0.29 3.15 8.99
C MET A 77 -0.10 2.98 10.47
N GLY A 78 0.58 3.69 11.37
CA GLY A 78 0.26 3.72 12.79
C GLY A 78 -1.14 4.31 13.07
N ILE A 79 -1.50 5.42 12.44
CA ILE A 79 -2.83 6.04 12.57
C ILE A 79 -3.91 5.11 12.03
N ILE A 80 -3.70 4.53 10.84
CA ILE A 80 -4.68 3.66 10.20
C ILE A 80 -4.85 2.35 10.97
N GLY A 81 -3.75 1.71 11.34
CA GLY A 81 -3.76 0.48 12.14
C GLY A 81 -4.39 0.70 13.52
N GLY A 82 -4.07 1.83 14.18
CA GLY A 82 -4.68 2.23 15.44
C GLY A 82 -6.20 2.44 15.33
N ASN A 83 -6.68 3.09 14.26
CA ASN A 83 -8.11 3.23 14.01
C ASN A 83 -8.80 1.88 13.78
N MET A 84 -8.19 0.97 13.02
CA MET A 84 -8.74 -0.38 12.81
C MET A 84 -8.85 -1.17 14.12
N ILE A 85 -7.85 -1.10 14.99
CA ILE A 85 -7.88 -1.74 16.31
C ILE A 85 -8.98 -1.12 17.18
N ARG A 86 -9.10 0.21 17.18
CA ARG A 86 -10.14 0.92 17.91
C ARG A 86 -11.54 0.50 17.44
N GLU A 87 -11.76 0.40 16.15
CA GLU A 87 -13.02 -0.06 15.54
C GLU A 87 -13.33 -1.51 15.95
N ALA A 88 -12.33 -2.41 15.91
CA ALA A 88 -12.48 -3.79 16.30
C ALA A 88 -12.85 -3.98 17.78
N LEU A 89 -12.43 -3.06 18.65
CA LEU A 89 -12.71 -3.07 20.09
C LEU A 89 -13.98 -2.31 20.47
N SER A 90 -14.49 -1.43 19.60
CA SER A 90 -15.74 -0.70 19.83
C SER A 90 -16.93 -1.63 19.61
N LYS A 91 -17.86 -1.65 20.56
CA LYS A 91 -19.11 -2.43 20.48
C LYS A 91 -20.18 -1.81 19.58
N ASP A 92 -19.92 -0.64 19.00
CA ASP A 92 -20.83 0.04 18.09
C ASP A 92 -20.77 -0.62 16.70
N GLU A 93 -21.64 -1.58 16.48
CA GLU A 93 -21.77 -2.33 15.22
C GLU A 93 -22.15 -1.47 14.00
N ASP A 94 -22.58 -0.21 14.21
CA ASP A 94 -23.18 0.62 13.15
C ASP A 94 -22.25 1.63 12.46
N LYS A 95 -20.98 1.72 12.85
CA LYS A 95 -20.06 2.72 12.28
C LYS A 95 -18.73 2.16 11.80
N LEU A 96 -18.74 0.99 11.21
CA LEU A 96 -17.55 0.52 10.49
C LEU A 96 -17.43 1.31 9.19
N ASP A 97 -16.50 2.22 9.17
CA ASP A 97 -16.11 2.92 7.95
C ASP A 97 -15.34 1.98 7.02
N GLY A 98 -16.01 0.89 6.61
CA GLY A 98 -15.65 0.09 5.44
C GLY A 98 -15.76 0.91 4.17
N SER A 99 -16.05 2.22 4.32
CA SER A 99 -16.16 3.11 3.19
C SER A 99 -14.83 3.20 2.48
N LEU A 100 -14.85 2.97 1.17
CA LEU A 100 -13.79 3.33 0.24
C LEU A 100 -13.82 4.87 0.07
N ALA A 101 -13.96 5.60 1.19
CA ALA A 101 -14.05 7.06 1.19
C ALA A 101 -12.76 7.63 0.61
N PHE A 102 -12.90 8.66 -0.21
CA PHE A 102 -11.80 9.29 -0.93
C PHE A 102 -10.60 9.59 -0.02
N LYS A 103 -10.82 10.20 1.16
CA LYS A 103 -9.74 10.56 2.09
C LYS A 103 -8.99 9.34 2.61
N THR A 104 -9.71 8.28 2.99
CA THR A 104 -9.13 7.06 3.52
C THR A 104 -8.32 6.34 2.44
N MET A 105 -8.88 6.20 1.23
CA MET A 105 -8.19 5.55 0.11
C MET A 105 -6.96 6.34 -0.33
N LEU A 106 -7.04 7.67 -0.35
CA LEU A 106 -5.91 8.55 -0.67
C LEU A 106 -4.75 8.36 0.32
N LEU A 107 -5.05 8.41 1.62
CA LEU A 107 -4.02 8.23 2.66
C LEU A 107 -3.38 6.85 2.60
N LEU A 108 -4.19 5.80 2.44
CA LEU A 108 -3.69 4.43 2.30
C LEU A 108 -2.83 4.26 1.04
N ALA A 109 -3.28 4.78 -0.09
CA ALA A 109 -2.55 4.67 -1.35
C ALA A 109 -1.21 5.42 -1.30
N ILE A 110 -1.17 6.61 -0.69
CA ILE A 110 0.08 7.33 -0.45
C ILE A 110 0.99 6.51 0.47
N ALA A 111 0.49 6.05 1.62
CA ALA A 111 1.29 5.33 2.61
C ALA A 111 1.92 4.05 2.03
N THR A 112 1.18 3.29 1.22
CA THR A 112 1.64 2.03 0.62
C THR A 112 2.51 2.21 -0.63
N SER A 113 2.67 3.42 -1.16
CA SER A 113 3.44 3.68 -2.38
C SER A 113 4.67 4.56 -2.16
N ILE A 114 5.03 4.85 -0.90
CA ILE A 114 6.23 5.63 -0.58
C ILE A 114 7.51 4.88 -0.97
N ASP A 115 7.54 3.57 -0.77
CA ASP A 115 8.63 2.70 -1.21
C ASP A 115 8.82 2.73 -2.73
N ALA A 116 7.72 2.80 -3.48
CA ALA A 116 7.75 2.94 -4.93
C ALA A 116 8.34 4.30 -5.37
N LEU A 117 8.16 5.36 -4.57
CA LEU A 117 8.82 6.65 -4.79
C LEU A 117 10.35 6.48 -4.72
N ALA A 118 10.87 5.82 -3.69
CA ALA A 118 12.29 5.55 -3.52
C ALA A 118 12.86 4.71 -4.67
N VAL A 119 12.12 3.69 -5.10
CA VAL A 119 12.48 2.88 -6.28
C VAL A 119 12.52 3.74 -7.55
N GLY A 120 11.59 4.67 -7.71
CA GLY A 120 11.59 5.61 -8.83
C GLY A 120 12.84 6.48 -8.86
N ILE A 121 13.30 6.98 -7.71
CA ILE A 121 14.55 7.72 -7.59
C ILE A 121 15.73 6.83 -8.02
N THR A 122 15.77 5.59 -7.56
CA THR A 122 16.81 4.63 -7.96
C THR A 122 16.80 4.40 -9.48
N PHE A 123 15.63 4.34 -10.10
CA PHE A 123 15.52 4.22 -11.55
C PHE A 123 16.11 5.40 -12.33
N ALA A 124 16.13 6.59 -11.75
CA ALA A 124 16.75 7.77 -12.37
C ALA A 124 18.28 7.61 -12.53
N PHE A 125 18.91 6.83 -11.64
CA PHE A 125 20.35 6.59 -11.66
C PHE A 125 20.76 5.33 -12.44
N LEU A 126 19.80 4.50 -12.85
CA LEU A 126 20.07 3.27 -13.60
C LEU A 126 20.08 3.54 -15.11
N PRO A 127 21.25 3.44 -15.79
CA PRO A 127 21.33 3.69 -17.21
C PRO A 127 20.48 2.69 -18.01
N GLY A 128 19.74 3.21 -19.00
CA GLY A 128 18.91 2.39 -19.88
C GLY A 128 17.55 1.99 -19.32
N THR A 129 17.15 2.50 -18.15
CA THR A 129 15.83 2.22 -17.58
C THR A 129 14.74 2.93 -18.37
N ARG A 130 13.80 2.16 -18.90
CA ARG A 130 12.59 2.68 -19.54
C ARG A 130 11.51 2.85 -18.46
N ILE A 131 11.35 4.06 -17.93
CA ILE A 131 10.45 4.31 -16.80
C ILE A 131 8.98 3.98 -17.12
N VAL A 132 8.49 4.31 -18.31
CA VAL A 132 7.07 4.11 -18.66
C VAL A 132 6.64 2.64 -18.62
N PRO A 133 7.33 1.67 -19.24
CA PRO A 133 6.99 0.26 -19.09
C PRO A 133 7.15 -0.24 -17.65
N ALA A 134 8.13 0.29 -16.90
CA ALA A 134 8.35 -0.12 -15.51
C ALA A 134 7.16 0.27 -14.62
N VAL A 135 6.73 1.53 -14.65
CA VAL A 135 5.60 2.01 -13.84
C VAL A 135 4.27 1.38 -14.26
N ALA A 136 4.09 1.11 -15.57
CA ALA A 136 2.90 0.44 -16.07
C ALA A 136 2.82 -1.01 -15.54
N LEU A 137 3.94 -1.72 -15.51
CA LEU A 137 4.01 -3.09 -14.96
C LEU A 137 3.75 -3.09 -13.46
N ILE A 138 4.43 -2.21 -12.69
CA ILE A 138 4.25 -2.08 -11.25
C ILE A 138 2.78 -1.78 -10.92
N GLY A 139 2.20 -0.76 -11.54
CA GLY A 139 0.81 -0.39 -11.32
C GLY A 139 -0.19 -1.49 -11.68
N SER A 140 0.05 -2.21 -12.78
CA SER A 140 -0.83 -3.32 -13.22
C SER A 140 -0.79 -4.49 -12.25
N ILE A 141 0.39 -4.89 -11.77
CA ILE A 141 0.54 -5.97 -10.78
C ILE A 141 -0.12 -5.55 -9.46
N THR A 142 0.11 -4.33 -9.00
CA THR A 142 -0.52 -3.81 -7.78
C THR A 142 -2.03 -3.74 -7.91
N PHE A 143 -2.56 -3.33 -9.07
CA PHE A 143 -4.01 -3.34 -9.34
C PHE A 143 -4.60 -4.74 -9.13
N VAL A 144 -4.01 -5.76 -9.75
CA VAL A 144 -4.48 -7.15 -9.66
C VAL A 144 -4.39 -7.66 -8.23
N PHE A 145 -3.29 -7.42 -7.56
CA PHE A 145 -3.09 -7.86 -6.17
C PHE A 145 -4.07 -7.17 -5.22
N SER A 146 -4.28 -5.87 -5.35
CA SER A 146 -5.22 -5.13 -4.51
C SER A 146 -6.66 -5.57 -4.75
N ALA A 147 -7.07 -5.79 -5.98
CA ALA A 147 -8.38 -6.31 -6.31
C ALA A 147 -8.60 -7.72 -5.74
N ALA A 148 -7.59 -8.59 -5.84
CA ALA A 148 -7.61 -9.92 -5.22
C ALA A 148 -7.62 -9.84 -3.68
N GLY A 149 -6.84 -8.93 -3.10
CA GLY A 149 -6.77 -8.69 -1.66
C GLY A 149 -8.12 -8.31 -1.05
N ILE A 150 -8.84 -7.36 -1.66
CA ILE A 150 -10.21 -6.98 -1.24
C ILE A 150 -11.13 -8.21 -1.23
N ARG A 151 -11.10 -9.02 -2.28
CA ARG A 151 -11.98 -10.19 -2.40
C ARG A 151 -11.64 -11.27 -1.39
N LEU A 152 -10.33 -11.57 -1.22
CA LEU A 152 -9.87 -12.53 -0.22
C LEU A 152 -10.21 -12.06 1.20
N GLY A 153 -9.96 -10.79 1.52
CA GLY A 153 -10.29 -10.21 2.81
C GLY A 153 -11.78 -10.37 3.13
N ASN A 154 -12.65 -10.04 2.19
CA ASN A 154 -14.09 -10.16 2.40
C ASN A 154 -14.55 -11.63 2.63
N MET A 155 -13.97 -12.59 1.90
CA MET A 155 -14.30 -14.02 2.11
C MET A 155 -13.97 -14.48 3.54
N PHE A 156 -12.88 -13.97 4.12
CA PHE A 156 -12.49 -14.28 5.51
C PHE A 156 -13.27 -13.43 6.52
N GLY A 157 -13.55 -12.15 6.21
CA GLY A 157 -14.17 -11.18 7.10
C GLY A 157 -15.61 -11.52 7.50
N LEU A 158 -16.39 -12.10 6.59
CA LEU A 158 -17.77 -12.52 6.86
C LEU A 158 -17.89 -13.53 8.02
N ARG A 159 -16.82 -14.25 8.33
CA ARG A 159 -16.82 -15.27 9.38
C ARG A 159 -16.17 -14.81 10.71
N TYR A 160 -15.27 -13.82 10.64
CA TYR A 160 -14.44 -13.42 11.80
C TYR A 160 -14.18 -11.90 11.84
N LYS A 161 -15.17 -11.07 11.51
CA LYS A 161 -15.05 -9.61 11.31
C LYS A 161 -14.17 -8.90 12.35
N SER A 162 -14.55 -8.90 13.63
CA SER A 162 -13.84 -8.18 14.69
C SER A 162 -12.41 -8.69 14.90
N LYS A 163 -12.20 -10.02 14.87
CA LYS A 163 -10.85 -10.60 15.01
C LYS A 163 -9.96 -10.27 13.83
N ALA A 164 -10.55 -10.20 12.63
CA ALA A 164 -9.84 -9.89 11.41
C ALA A 164 -9.45 -8.41 11.33
N GLU A 165 -10.32 -7.51 11.77
CA GLU A 165 -10.03 -6.06 11.89
C GLU A 165 -8.92 -5.79 12.90
N PHE A 166 -8.96 -6.45 14.06
CA PHE A 166 -7.89 -6.37 15.04
C PHE A 166 -6.56 -6.87 14.48
N ALA A 167 -6.56 -8.05 13.84
CA ALA A 167 -5.36 -8.61 13.22
C ALA A 167 -4.82 -7.71 12.09
N GLY A 168 -5.71 -7.15 11.26
CA GLY A 168 -5.34 -6.21 10.20
C GLY A 168 -4.68 -4.95 10.75
N GLY A 169 -5.26 -4.36 11.80
CA GLY A 169 -4.67 -3.20 12.47
C GLY A 169 -3.29 -3.49 13.05
N VAL A 170 -3.11 -4.64 13.69
CA VAL A 170 -1.80 -5.08 14.21
C VAL A 170 -0.79 -5.26 13.08
N ILE A 171 -1.18 -5.91 11.98
CA ILE A 171 -0.30 -6.10 10.81
C ILE A 171 0.15 -4.75 10.23
N LEU A 172 -0.74 -3.77 10.10
CA LEU A 172 -0.38 -2.44 9.60
C LEU A 172 0.61 -1.72 10.52
N ILE A 173 0.44 -1.80 11.84
CA ILE A 173 1.38 -1.22 12.80
C ILE A 173 2.75 -1.92 12.71
N LEU A 174 2.76 -3.25 12.60
CA LEU A 174 4.01 -4.01 12.47
C LEU A 174 4.73 -3.69 11.16
N LEU A 175 4.00 -3.57 10.03
CA LEU A 175 4.54 -3.16 8.74
C LEU A 175 5.13 -1.76 8.81
N GLY A 176 4.39 -0.79 9.36
CA GLY A 176 4.89 0.57 9.55
C GLY A 176 6.15 0.61 10.42
N THR A 177 6.18 -0.19 11.49
CA THR A 177 7.36 -0.30 12.37
C THR A 177 8.54 -0.91 11.64
N LYS A 178 8.32 -1.96 10.84
CA LYS A 178 9.38 -2.57 10.01
C LYS A 178 9.97 -1.56 9.05
N ILE A 179 9.14 -0.83 8.30
CA ILE A 179 9.57 0.20 7.35
C ILE A 179 10.40 1.28 8.03
N LEU A 180 10.09 1.63 9.27
CA LEU A 180 10.86 2.61 10.05
C LEU A 180 12.21 2.06 10.51
N LEU A 181 12.27 0.79 10.95
CA LEU A 181 13.46 0.19 11.56
C LEU A 181 14.48 -0.33 10.54
N GLU A 182 14.02 -0.75 9.36
CA GLU A 182 14.86 -1.30 8.30
C GLU A 182 16.00 -0.34 7.87
N PRO A 183 15.75 0.96 7.59
CA PRO A 183 16.80 1.90 7.24
C PRO A 183 17.65 2.36 8.44
N LEU A 184 17.18 2.13 9.69
CA LEU A 184 17.94 2.43 10.89
C LEU A 184 18.93 1.31 11.26
N GLY A 185 18.98 0.22 10.49
CA GLY A 185 19.90 -0.90 10.71
C GLY A 185 19.63 -1.69 12.01
N VAL A 186 18.38 -1.64 12.52
CA VAL A 186 17.98 -2.31 13.76
C VAL A 186 17.37 -3.69 13.47
N LEU A 187 17.03 -3.97 12.22
CA LEU A 187 16.51 -5.25 11.71
C LEU A 187 17.29 -5.71 10.50
#